data_db41d701995fc53620c733563f5bdf64
#
_entry.id   db41d701995fc53620c733563f5bdf64
#
_cell.length_a   1.000
_cell.length_b   1.000
_cell.length_c   1.000
_cell.angle_alpha   90.00
_cell.angle_beta   90.00
_cell.angle_gamma   90.00
#
_symmetry.space_group_name_H-M   'P 1'
#
loop_
_entity.id
_entity.type
_entity.pdbx_description
1 polymer ?
#
loop_
_entity_poly.entity_id
_entity_poly.type
_entity_poly.pdbx_seq_one_letter_code
_entity_poly.pdbx_strand_id
1 'polypeptide(L)'
;MDTGNASLNLILASQLSKIKSKNIEFIASQFDDDIPMDKVDFYVLLGNLLDNAIENCTSMSIKKIILDIYKESNDFFIDIKNTSINNPLIDNPSFNTTKEDCGHGFGMRSIMNIVNKYYGVITYDYSYRYFIIQIRIKSCTDNHYNTM
;
A
#
# COMPACT_ATOMS: atom_id res chain seq x y z
N MET A 1 -14.80 3.01 11.04
CA MET A 1 -14.28 1.72 10.55
C MET A 1 -13.38 1.08 11.59
N ASP A 2 -13.60 -0.17 11.88
CA ASP A 2 -12.80 -0.89 12.85
C ASP A 2 -12.16 -2.12 12.19
N THR A 3 -10.84 -2.09 12.06
CA THR A 3 -10.07 -3.18 11.47
C THR A 3 -9.59 -4.19 12.51
N GLY A 4 -9.76 -3.89 13.79
CA GLY A 4 -9.21 -4.67 14.88
C GLY A 4 -7.80 -4.26 15.29
N ASN A 5 -7.20 -3.32 14.58
CA ASN A 5 -5.84 -2.83 14.86
C ASN A 5 -5.87 -1.32 15.08
N ALA A 6 -5.46 -0.87 16.26
CA ALA A 6 -5.55 0.54 16.65
C ALA A 6 -4.69 1.45 15.77
N SER A 7 -3.48 1.01 15.43
CA SER A 7 -2.58 1.79 14.56
C SER A 7 -3.17 1.94 13.17
N LEU A 8 -3.71 0.86 12.62
CA LEU A 8 -4.34 0.87 11.31
C LEU A 8 -5.59 1.76 11.32
N ASN A 9 -6.41 1.66 12.35
CA ASN A 9 -7.59 2.50 12.47
C ASN A 9 -7.25 3.98 12.48
N LEU A 10 -6.18 4.36 13.16
CA LEU A 10 -5.76 5.74 13.25
C LEU A 10 -5.33 6.29 11.87
N ILE A 11 -4.56 5.52 11.13
CA ILE A 11 -4.11 5.90 9.79
C ILE A 11 -5.30 6.06 8.86
N LEU A 12 -6.21 5.10 8.88
CA LEU A 12 -7.39 5.12 8.02
C LEU A 12 -8.29 6.30 8.35
N ALA A 13 -8.44 6.63 9.63
CA ALA A 13 -9.25 7.78 10.03
C ALA A 13 -8.75 9.07 9.40
N SER A 14 -7.45 9.25 9.30
CA SER A 14 -6.86 10.45 8.70
C SER A 14 -7.06 10.53 7.19
N GLN A 15 -7.27 9.39 6.52
CA GLN A 15 -7.42 9.33 5.07
C GLN A 15 -8.88 9.27 4.61
N LEU A 16 -9.79 8.86 5.48
CA LEU A 16 -11.18 8.62 5.09
C LEU A 16 -11.89 9.86 4.57
N SER A 17 -11.56 11.04 5.11
CA SER A 17 -12.20 12.27 4.63
C SER A 17 -11.79 12.59 3.20
N LYS A 18 -10.54 12.35 2.84
CA LYS A 18 -10.06 12.53 1.45
C LYS A 18 -10.77 11.57 0.51
N ILE A 19 -10.88 10.33 0.92
CA ILE A 19 -11.51 9.27 0.15
C ILE A 19 -12.97 9.62 -0.12
N LYS A 20 -13.68 10.04 0.92
CA LYS A 20 -15.08 10.45 0.79
C LYS A 20 -15.26 11.68 -0.09
N SER A 21 -14.38 12.66 0.06
CA SER A 21 -14.49 13.90 -0.72
C SER A 21 -14.34 13.67 -2.22
N LYS A 22 -13.69 12.58 -2.62
CA LYS A 22 -13.49 12.22 -4.01
C LYS A 22 -14.47 11.17 -4.51
N ASN A 23 -15.47 10.84 -3.71
CA ASN A 23 -16.49 9.83 -4.04
C ASN A 23 -15.88 8.47 -4.34
N ILE A 24 -14.89 8.08 -3.57
CA ILE A 24 -14.24 6.78 -3.70
C ILE A 24 -14.85 5.81 -2.70
N GLU A 25 -15.26 4.65 -3.17
CA GLU A 25 -15.66 3.55 -2.30
C GLU A 25 -14.41 2.89 -1.74
N PHE A 26 -14.35 2.73 -0.42
CA PHE A 26 -13.18 2.18 0.25
C PHE A 26 -13.55 0.92 1.01
N ILE A 27 -12.79 -0.15 0.75
CA ILE A 27 -12.96 -1.44 1.42
C ILE A 27 -11.62 -1.83 2.04
N ALA A 28 -11.61 -2.12 3.34
CA ALA A 28 -10.42 -2.58 4.02
C ALA A 28 -10.72 -3.89 4.75
N SER A 29 -9.78 -4.83 4.69
CA SER A 29 -9.86 -6.06 5.44
C SER A 29 -9.64 -5.82 6.93
N GLN A 30 -10.12 -6.73 7.76
CA GLN A 30 -9.79 -6.74 9.17
C GLN A 30 -8.42 -7.36 9.38
N PHE A 31 -7.65 -6.78 10.30
CA PHE A 31 -6.34 -7.29 10.63
C PHE A 31 -6.06 -6.98 12.11
N ASP A 32 -6.01 -8.01 12.92
CA ASP A 32 -5.84 -7.89 14.38
C ASP A 32 -4.51 -8.49 14.88
N ASP A 33 -3.62 -8.82 13.97
CA ASP A 33 -2.31 -9.35 14.32
C ASP A 33 -1.26 -8.23 14.43
N ASP A 34 -0.07 -8.59 14.91
CA ASP A 34 1.01 -7.64 15.05
C ASP A 34 1.60 -7.25 13.69
N ILE A 35 1.93 -5.97 13.57
CA ILE A 35 2.57 -5.45 12.36
C ILE A 35 4.08 -5.50 12.58
N PRO A 36 4.84 -6.19 11.70
CA PRO A 36 6.26 -6.44 11.90
C PRO A 36 7.14 -5.25 11.50
N MET A 37 6.79 -4.06 11.95
CA MET A 37 7.61 -2.88 11.71
C MET A 37 7.30 -1.81 12.75
N ASP A 38 8.18 -0.84 12.85
CA ASP A 38 8.00 0.30 13.71
C ASP A 38 6.72 1.06 13.35
N LYS A 39 6.02 1.56 14.35
CA LYS A 39 4.74 2.25 14.17
C LYS A 39 4.85 3.46 13.26
N VAL A 40 5.93 4.23 13.38
CA VAL A 40 6.15 5.41 12.53
C VAL A 40 6.36 4.98 11.09
N ASP A 41 7.15 3.94 10.87
CA ASP A 41 7.38 3.41 9.52
C ASP A 41 6.09 2.91 8.90
N PHE A 42 5.27 2.20 9.67
CA PHE A 42 3.99 1.72 9.16
C PHE A 42 3.05 2.88 8.81
N TYR A 43 3.02 3.90 9.67
CA TYR A 43 2.21 5.09 9.42
C TYR A 43 2.61 5.77 8.10
N VAL A 44 3.92 5.98 7.92
CA VAL A 44 4.44 6.62 6.70
C VAL A 44 4.19 5.76 5.47
N LEU A 45 4.46 4.46 5.57
CA LEU A 45 4.27 3.53 4.46
C LEU A 45 2.82 3.50 4.00
N LEU A 46 1.91 3.25 4.92
CA LEU A 46 0.49 3.11 4.58
C LEU A 46 -0.10 4.44 4.13
N GLY A 47 0.28 5.54 4.77
CA GLY A 47 -0.16 6.86 4.36
C GLY A 47 0.22 7.18 2.92
N ASN A 48 1.45 6.87 2.54
CA ASN A 48 1.92 7.10 1.17
C ASN A 48 1.26 6.16 0.17
N LEU A 49 1.03 4.91 0.56
CA LEU A 49 0.29 3.97 -0.30
C LEU A 49 -1.13 4.45 -0.56
N LEU A 50 -1.81 4.93 0.48
CA LEU A 50 -3.17 5.45 0.34
C LEU A 50 -3.20 6.74 -0.48
N ASP A 51 -2.27 7.65 -0.25
CA ASP A 51 -2.18 8.88 -1.05
C ASP A 51 -1.97 8.54 -2.53
N ASN A 52 -1.09 7.60 -2.83
CA ASN A 52 -0.85 7.15 -4.20
C ASN A 52 -2.13 6.57 -4.82
N ALA A 53 -2.83 5.72 -4.07
CA ALA A 53 -4.07 5.12 -4.56
C ALA A 53 -5.15 6.19 -4.81
N ILE A 54 -5.29 7.15 -3.92
CA ILE A 54 -6.28 8.23 -4.05
C ILE A 54 -5.99 9.07 -5.29
N GLU A 55 -4.73 9.43 -5.50
CA GLU A 55 -4.32 10.26 -6.63
C GLU A 55 -4.56 9.57 -7.97
N ASN A 56 -4.38 8.26 -8.01
CA ASN A 56 -4.46 7.50 -9.24
C ASN A 56 -5.80 6.80 -9.45
N CYS A 57 -6.75 6.99 -8.56
CA CYS A 57 -8.03 6.31 -8.61
C CYS A 57 -8.94 6.93 -9.66
N THR A 58 -9.19 6.20 -10.73
CA THR A 58 -10.09 6.62 -11.82
C THR A 58 -11.00 5.46 -12.17
N SER A 59 -12.17 5.76 -12.79
CA SER A 59 -13.09 4.74 -13.21
C SER A 59 -14.12 5.32 -14.17
N MET A 60 -14.63 4.48 -15.07
CA MET A 60 -15.78 4.82 -15.91
C MET A 60 -17.10 4.68 -15.17
N SER A 61 -17.09 4.06 -14.00
CA SER A 61 -18.30 3.88 -13.19
C SER A 61 -18.01 4.26 -11.75
N ILE A 62 -17.68 3.33 -10.88
CA ILE A 62 -17.44 3.59 -9.47
C ILE A 62 -15.94 3.54 -9.18
N LYS A 63 -15.42 4.61 -8.57
CA LYS A 63 -14.04 4.62 -8.09
C LYS A 63 -13.95 3.81 -6.83
N LYS A 64 -12.97 2.94 -6.76
CA LYS A 64 -12.85 2.02 -5.64
C LYS A 64 -11.39 1.82 -5.24
N ILE A 65 -11.14 1.77 -3.94
CA ILE A 65 -9.84 1.40 -3.36
C ILE A 65 -10.09 0.23 -2.41
N ILE A 66 -9.28 -0.80 -2.56
CA ILE A 66 -9.35 -2.00 -1.71
C ILE A 66 -7.99 -2.18 -1.04
N LEU A 67 -7.99 -2.24 0.29
CA LEU A 67 -6.79 -2.44 1.10
C LEU A 67 -6.92 -3.77 1.82
N ASP A 68 -5.92 -4.62 1.63
CA ASP A 68 -5.88 -5.94 2.24
C ASP A 68 -4.56 -6.09 2.97
N ILE A 69 -4.61 -6.32 4.27
CA ILE A 69 -3.43 -6.56 5.10
C ILE A 69 -3.60 -7.94 5.72
N TYR A 70 -2.59 -8.78 5.54
CA TYR A 70 -2.70 -10.17 5.98
C TYR A 70 -1.33 -10.80 6.20
N LYS A 71 -1.32 -11.93 6.86
CA LYS A 71 -0.14 -12.79 6.99
C LYS A 71 -0.40 -14.11 6.31
N GLU A 72 0.60 -14.62 5.63
CA GLU A 72 0.55 -15.90 4.96
C GLU A 72 1.92 -16.55 5.07
N SER A 73 1.98 -17.76 5.63
CA SER A 73 3.25 -18.46 5.88
C SER A 73 4.24 -17.62 6.68
N ASN A 74 3.73 -16.87 7.65
CA ASN A 74 4.46 -15.94 8.52
C ASN A 74 5.00 -14.69 7.82
N ASP A 75 4.81 -14.55 6.53
CA ASP A 75 5.14 -13.31 5.85
C ASP A 75 3.98 -12.32 5.97
N PHE A 76 4.32 -11.05 6.00
CA PHE A 76 3.36 -9.95 6.13
C PHE A 76 3.14 -9.32 4.77
N PHE A 77 1.88 -9.11 4.41
CA PHE A 77 1.51 -8.55 3.11
C PHE A 77 0.62 -7.32 3.27
N ILE A 78 0.87 -6.34 2.41
CA ILE A 78 -0.05 -5.23 2.18
C ILE A 78 -0.37 -5.21 0.69
N ASP A 79 -1.64 -5.41 0.35
CA ASP A 79 -2.13 -5.28 -1.02
C ASP A 79 -3.02 -4.05 -1.07
N ILE A 80 -2.75 -3.14 -1.98
CA ILE A 80 -3.62 -2.00 -2.20
C ILE A 80 -3.95 -1.91 -3.68
N LYS A 81 -5.25 -1.79 -3.97
CA LYS A 81 -5.76 -1.74 -5.34
C LYS A 81 -6.61 -0.50 -5.50
N ASN A 82 -6.43 0.18 -6.61
CA ASN A 82 -7.34 1.26 -6.97
C ASN A 82 -7.83 1.06 -8.40
N THR A 83 -9.08 1.39 -8.65
CA THR A 83 -9.60 1.38 -10.01
C THR A 83 -8.79 2.36 -10.86
N SER A 84 -8.53 1.97 -12.10
CA SER A 84 -7.77 2.80 -13.03
C SER A 84 -8.25 2.52 -14.44
N ILE A 85 -8.63 3.59 -15.16
CA ILE A 85 -9.10 3.48 -16.54
C ILE A 85 -7.99 2.98 -17.44
N ASN A 86 -6.78 3.49 -17.23
CA ASN A 86 -5.62 3.13 -18.03
C ASN A 86 -4.61 2.37 -17.19
N ASN A 87 -3.85 1.51 -17.84
CA ASN A 87 -2.77 0.77 -17.18
C ASN A 87 -1.58 1.69 -16.99
N PRO A 88 -1.25 2.09 -15.75
CA PRO A 88 -0.12 2.99 -15.51
C PRO A 88 1.24 2.36 -15.82
N LEU A 89 1.30 1.04 -15.96
CA LEU A 89 2.55 0.33 -16.23
C LEU A 89 2.94 0.35 -17.71
N ILE A 90 2.06 0.81 -18.60
CA ILE A 90 2.39 0.91 -20.04
C ILE A 90 3.48 1.95 -20.25
N ASP A 91 3.34 3.14 -19.65
CA ASP A 91 4.32 4.22 -19.79
C ASP A 91 5.43 4.15 -18.74
N ASN A 92 5.21 3.44 -17.66
CA ASN A 92 6.15 3.34 -16.55
C ASN A 92 6.15 1.91 -16.01
N PRO A 93 6.78 0.95 -16.74
CA PRO A 93 6.68 -0.47 -16.41
C PRO A 93 7.20 -0.84 -15.02
N SER A 94 8.19 -0.14 -14.51
CA SER A 94 8.71 -0.39 -13.17
C SER A 94 8.07 0.51 -12.12
N PHE A 95 7.17 1.37 -12.54
CA PHE A 95 6.52 2.37 -11.69
C PHE A 95 7.54 3.18 -10.89
N ASN A 96 8.64 3.53 -11.54
CA ASN A 96 9.70 4.31 -10.92
C ASN A 96 9.28 5.74 -10.69
N THR A 97 9.83 6.32 -9.64
CA THR A 97 9.60 7.71 -9.28
C THR A 97 10.68 8.59 -9.86
N THR A 98 10.80 8.58 -11.17
CA THR A 98 11.73 9.47 -11.84
C THR A 98 11.18 10.87 -11.99
N LYS A 99 9.92 11.06 -11.62
CA LYS A 99 9.23 12.34 -11.75
C LYS A 99 9.28 13.11 -10.44
N GLU A 100 10.45 13.33 -10.00
CA GLU A 100 10.71 14.04 -8.75
C GLU A 100 10.23 15.49 -8.82
N ASP A 101 10.04 16.00 -10.00
CA ASP A 101 9.54 17.33 -10.20
C ASP A 101 8.08 17.54 -9.79
N CYS A 102 7.32 16.46 -9.70
CA CYS A 102 5.89 16.53 -9.40
C CYS A 102 5.55 16.36 -7.93
N GLY A 103 6.51 16.12 -7.07
CA GLY A 103 6.24 15.80 -5.67
C GLY A 103 5.75 14.39 -5.43
N HIS A 104 5.21 13.72 -6.42
CA HIS A 104 4.76 12.33 -6.30
C HIS A 104 5.93 11.39 -6.06
N GLY A 105 7.13 11.76 -6.52
CA GLY A 105 8.33 10.98 -6.30
C GLY A 105 8.67 10.78 -4.84
N PHE A 106 8.31 11.72 -3.97
CA PHE A 106 8.60 11.60 -2.55
C PHE A 106 7.81 10.48 -1.90
N GLY A 107 6.55 10.34 -2.26
CA GLY A 107 5.71 9.28 -1.73
C GLY A 107 6.23 7.90 -2.09
N MET A 108 6.54 7.68 -3.36
CA MET A 108 7.09 6.39 -3.79
C MET A 108 8.49 6.17 -3.23
N ARG A 109 9.29 7.20 -3.13
CA ARG A 109 10.62 7.09 -2.55
C ARG A 109 10.54 6.69 -1.07
N SER A 110 9.63 7.27 -0.33
CA SER A 110 9.40 6.89 1.07
C SER A 110 8.95 5.46 1.18
N ILE A 111 8.05 5.01 0.31
CA ILE A 111 7.60 3.62 0.26
C ILE A 111 8.80 2.69 0.04
N MET A 112 9.61 2.98 -0.99
CA MET A 112 10.77 2.15 -1.31
C MET A 112 11.79 2.11 -0.18
N ASN A 113 12.04 3.24 0.46
CA ASN A 113 12.98 3.31 1.57
C ASN A 113 12.53 2.42 2.73
N ILE A 114 11.25 2.45 3.06
CA ILE A 114 10.72 1.64 4.16
C ILE A 114 10.73 0.17 3.77
N VAL A 115 10.29 -0.16 2.58
CA VAL A 115 10.31 -1.56 2.10
C VAL A 115 11.73 -2.11 2.17
N ASN A 116 12.72 -1.34 1.69
CA ASN A 116 14.11 -1.76 1.73
C ASN A 116 14.65 -1.90 3.15
N LYS A 117 14.23 -1.03 4.04
CA LYS A 117 14.65 -1.09 5.46
C LYS A 117 14.28 -2.43 6.10
N TYR A 118 13.14 -2.99 5.71
CA TYR A 118 12.66 -4.27 6.24
C TYR A 118 12.93 -5.44 5.30
N TYR A 119 13.81 -5.27 4.32
CA TYR A 119 14.19 -6.29 3.34
C TYR A 119 12.97 -6.86 2.61
N GLY A 120 11.99 -5.99 2.38
CA GLY A 120 10.75 -6.38 1.72
C GLY A 120 10.86 -6.34 0.20
N VAL A 121 9.78 -6.78 -0.43
CA VAL A 121 9.64 -6.78 -1.88
C VAL A 121 8.36 -6.03 -2.23
N ILE A 122 8.44 -5.18 -3.24
CA ILE A 122 7.28 -4.49 -3.77
C ILE A 122 7.05 -4.93 -5.21
N THR A 123 5.80 -5.24 -5.54
CA THR A 123 5.41 -5.61 -6.90
C THR A 123 4.24 -4.78 -7.36
N TYR A 124 4.14 -4.60 -8.67
CA TYR A 124 3.09 -3.81 -9.31
C TYR A 124 2.40 -4.67 -10.36
N ASP A 125 1.09 -4.51 -10.48
CA ASP A 125 0.32 -5.24 -11.46
C ASP A 125 -0.90 -4.41 -11.89
N TYR A 126 -1.47 -4.75 -13.01
CA TYR A 126 -2.71 -4.16 -13.49
C TYR A 126 -3.60 -5.26 -14.04
N SER A 127 -4.78 -5.43 -13.45
CA SER A 127 -5.67 -6.51 -13.78
C SER A 127 -7.11 -6.09 -13.52
N TYR A 128 -8.01 -6.39 -14.45
CA TYR A 128 -9.44 -6.10 -14.31
C TYR A 128 -9.73 -4.64 -13.97
N ARG A 129 -8.98 -3.73 -14.56
CA ARG A 129 -9.10 -2.28 -14.34
C ARG A 129 -8.70 -1.84 -12.94
N TYR A 130 -7.91 -2.66 -12.24
CA TYR A 130 -7.28 -2.29 -10.98
C TYR A 130 -5.78 -2.18 -11.15
N PHE A 131 -5.22 -1.10 -10.65
CA PHE A 131 -3.78 -1.00 -10.43
C PHE A 131 -3.49 -1.52 -9.04
N ILE A 132 -2.53 -2.42 -8.92
CA ILE A 132 -2.27 -3.18 -7.70
C ILE A 132 -0.82 -2.98 -7.28
N ILE A 133 -0.62 -2.60 -6.01
CA ILE A 133 0.69 -2.60 -5.38
C ILE A 133 0.64 -3.62 -4.25
N GLN A 134 1.58 -4.55 -4.27
CA GLN A 134 1.74 -5.51 -3.19
C GLN A 134 3.09 -5.34 -2.53
N ILE A 135 3.10 -5.28 -1.20
CA ILE A 135 4.30 -5.27 -0.40
C ILE A 135 4.34 -6.55 0.41
N ARG A 136 5.50 -7.21 0.41
CA ARG A 136 5.73 -8.42 1.18
C ARG A 136 6.93 -8.21 2.07
N ILE A 137 6.75 -8.49 3.34
CA ILE A 137 7.83 -8.42 4.34
C ILE A 137 7.96 -9.80 4.97
N LYS A 138 9.14 -10.38 4.85
CA LYS A 138 9.39 -11.72 5.36
C LYS A 138 9.47 -11.71 6.88
N SER A 139 9.11 -12.83 7.47
CA SER A 139 9.20 -13.03 8.89
C SER A 139 10.64 -12.98 9.36
N CYS A 140 10.87 -12.32 10.51
CA CYS A 140 12.21 -12.23 11.09
C CYS A 140 12.76 -13.58 11.53
N THR A 141 11.90 -14.55 11.80
CA THR A 141 12.34 -15.88 12.23
C THR A 141 13.11 -16.62 11.16
N ASP A 142 12.85 -16.30 9.89
CA ASP A 142 13.57 -16.96 8.79
C ASP A 142 15.03 -16.55 8.72
N ASN A 143 15.36 -15.38 9.23
CA ASN A 143 16.74 -14.88 9.18
C ASN A 143 17.65 -15.55 10.19
N HIS A 144 17.12 -16.09 11.25
CA HIS A 144 17.92 -16.76 12.27
C HIS A 144 18.54 -18.06 11.75
N TYR A 145 17.83 -18.76 10.91
CA TYR A 145 18.30 -20.04 10.39
C TYR A 145 19.35 -19.86 9.31
N ASN A 146 19.29 -18.76 8.61
CA ASN A 146 20.21 -18.51 7.50
C ASN A 146 21.58 -18.02 7.97
N THR A 147 21.71 -17.59 9.20
CA THR A 147 22.97 -17.12 9.75
C THR A 147 23.76 -18.21 10.45
N MET A 148 23.15 -19.35 10.59
CA MET A 148 23.81 -20.50 11.21
C MET A 148 24.46 -21.36 10.16
#